data_60ba810be1b01c4f3a083d08339f91c2
#
_entry.id   60ba810be1b01c4f3a083d08339f91c2
#
_cell.length_a   1.000
_cell.length_b   1.000
_cell.length_c   1.000
_cell.angle_alpha   90.00
_cell.angle_beta   90.00
_cell.angle_gamma   90.00
#
_symmetry.space_group_name_H-M   'P 1'
#
loop_
_entity.id
_entity.type
_entity.pdbx_description
1 polymer ?
#
loop_
_entity_poly.entity_id
_entity_poly.type
_entity_poly.pdbx_seq_one_letter_code
_entity_poly.pdbx_strand_id
1 'polypeptide(L)'
;MSVQTRSQLTASAATITNETTAAANTAARVGGLFDDLAATATLDRERGVANLYLDTDTAFTPTQGSAVKLTSAMKSGLLTTYNFSRTTSSITYTGTTNASLRVSATMVFAQGNGNQIKIYIAKNGNAILQSMTDITTTHSDGHSVTIEAVLQGTVNDEFTILVNAISDGGAITISALNFTVHTL
;
A
#
# COMPACT_ATOMS: atom_id res chain seq x y z
N MET A 1 17.37 -21.65 -5.63
CA MET A 1 17.27 -21.23 -4.23
C MET A 1 15.82 -21.43 -3.81
N SER A 2 15.57 -22.15 -2.72
CA SER A 2 14.22 -22.28 -2.17
C SER A 2 14.10 -21.35 -0.96
N VAL A 3 12.97 -20.64 -0.89
CA VAL A 3 12.65 -19.80 0.27
C VAL A 3 12.13 -20.71 1.37
N GLN A 4 12.75 -20.67 2.55
CA GLN A 4 12.35 -21.45 3.71
C GLN A 4 11.66 -20.58 4.75
N THR A 5 10.72 -21.15 5.52
CA THR A 5 10.17 -20.47 6.68
C THR A 5 11.21 -20.39 7.80
N ARG A 6 11.02 -19.44 8.74
CA ARG A 6 11.93 -19.31 9.91
C ARG A 6 12.04 -20.63 10.69
N SER A 7 10.94 -21.38 10.84
CA SER A 7 10.96 -22.68 11.52
C SER A 7 11.77 -23.74 10.76
N GLN A 8 11.71 -23.75 9.43
CA GLN A 8 12.52 -24.65 8.60
C GLN A 8 14.01 -24.32 8.68
N LEU A 9 14.38 -23.02 8.66
CA LEU A 9 15.76 -22.59 8.85
C LEU A 9 16.31 -22.98 10.24
N THR A 10 15.51 -22.79 11.28
CA THR A 10 15.88 -23.16 12.66
C THR A 10 16.09 -24.69 12.75
N ALA A 11 15.22 -25.47 12.14
CA ALA A 11 15.35 -26.93 12.11
C ALA A 11 16.61 -27.37 11.35
N SER A 12 16.90 -26.76 10.19
CA SER A 12 18.11 -27.03 9.41
C SER A 12 19.38 -26.68 10.18
N ALA A 13 19.41 -25.52 10.86
CA ALA A 13 20.51 -25.10 11.69
C ALA A 13 20.73 -26.06 12.88
N ALA A 14 19.65 -26.47 13.57
CA ALA A 14 19.74 -27.42 14.68
C ALA A 14 20.29 -28.78 14.23
N THR A 15 19.90 -29.25 13.03
CA THR A 15 20.43 -30.50 12.46
C THR A 15 21.94 -30.39 12.23
N ILE A 16 22.42 -29.29 11.66
CA ILE A 16 23.87 -29.06 11.45
C ILE A 16 24.62 -28.98 12.79
N THR A 17 24.06 -28.30 13.77
CA THR A 17 24.70 -28.11 15.10
C THR A 17 24.79 -29.43 15.87
N ASN A 18 23.80 -30.32 15.75
CA ASN A 18 23.72 -31.57 16.50
C ASN A 18 24.45 -32.75 15.83
N GLU A 19 25.06 -32.55 14.66
CA GLU A 19 25.81 -33.60 14.01
C GLU A 19 27.15 -33.85 14.69
N THR A 20 27.33 -35.10 15.13
CA THR A 20 28.55 -35.56 15.79
C THR A 20 29.50 -36.33 14.88
N THR A 21 29.05 -36.65 13.67
CA THR A 21 29.86 -37.42 12.68
C THR A 21 30.82 -36.51 11.96
N ALA A 22 32.09 -36.82 11.95
CA ALA A 22 33.09 -36.07 11.21
C ALA A 22 32.72 -36.04 9.69
N ALA A 23 32.88 -34.87 9.09
CA ALA A 23 32.49 -34.56 7.70
C ALA A 23 31.01 -34.60 7.35
N ALA A 24 30.09 -34.75 8.32
CA ALA A 24 28.65 -34.65 8.06
C ALA A 24 28.24 -33.23 7.65
N ASN A 25 28.90 -32.22 8.19
CA ASN A 25 28.73 -30.82 7.79
C ASN A 25 29.59 -30.45 6.59
N THR A 26 29.17 -30.84 5.41
CA THR A 26 29.90 -30.53 4.17
C THR A 26 29.76 -29.05 3.81
N ALA A 27 30.74 -28.51 3.06
CA ALA A 27 30.69 -27.14 2.54
C ALA A 27 29.40 -26.85 1.74
N ALA A 28 28.90 -27.83 0.98
CA ALA A 28 27.66 -27.72 0.22
C ALA A 28 26.43 -27.57 1.13
N ARG A 29 26.39 -28.30 2.24
CA ARG A 29 25.27 -28.25 3.21
C ARG A 29 25.24 -26.95 4.00
N VAL A 30 26.43 -26.51 4.46
CA VAL A 30 26.56 -25.21 5.16
C VAL A 30 26.29 -24.05 4.19
N GLY A 31 26.79 -24.14 2.94
CA GLY A 31 26.52 -23.17 1.89
C GLY A 31 25.03 -23.06 1.57
N GLY A 32 24.32 -24.19 1.46
CA GLY A 32 22.87 -24.22 1.25
C GLY A 32 22.09 -23.51 2.38
N LEU A 33 22.52 -23.69 3.64
CA LEU A 33 21.91 -22.99 4.78
C LEU A 33 22.11 -21.47 4.68
N PHE A 34 23.30 -21.01 4.28
CA PHE A 34 23.55 -19.57 4.07
C PHE A 34 22.75 -19.01 2.90
N ASP A 35 22.60 -19.75 1.80
CA ASP A 35 21.78 -19.35 0.67
C ASP A 35 20.29 -19.22 1.06
N ASP A 36 19.75 -20.16 1.82
CA ASP A 36 18.39 -20.13 2.32
C ASP A 36 18.17 -19.01 3.35
N LEU A 37 19.16 -18.76 4.20
CA LEU A 37 19.12 -17.64 5.14
C LEU A 37 19.16 -16.29 4.41
N ALA A 38 20.00 -16.15 3.39
CA ALA A 38 20.06 -14.94 2.57
C ALA A 38 18.74 -14.70 1.82
N ALA A 39 18.13 -15.75 1.26
CA ALA A 39 16.84 -15.68 0.60
C ALA A 39 15.72 -15.26 1.59
N THR A 40 15.73 -15.81 2.81
CA THR A 40 14.75 -15.44 3.86
C THR A 40 14.94 -14.01 4.35
N ALA A 41 16.20 -13.57 4.54
CA ALA A 41 16.52 -12.19 4.93
C ALA A 41 16.11 -11.20 3.83
N THR A 42 16.15 -11.59 2.56
CA THR A 42 15.66 -10.77 1.45
C THR A 42 14.14 -10.60 1.53
N LEU A 43 13.40 -11.65 1.88
CA LEU A 43 11.95 -11.57 2.09
C LEU A 43 11.57 -10.68 3.28
N ASP A 44 12.31 -10.74 4.39
CA ASP A 44 12.09 -9.82 5.52
C ASP A 44 12.38 -8.35 5.15
N ARG A 45 13.26 -8.11 4.17
CA ARG A 45 13.48 -6.76 3.58
C ARG A 45 12.35 -6.33 2.64
N GLU A 46 11.49 -7.24 2.20
CA GLU A 46 10.34 -6.91 1.35
C GLU A 46 9.19 -6.26 2.12
N ARG A 47 9.30 -6.09 3.43
CA ARG A 47 8.37 -5.27 4.21
C ARG A 47 8.67 -3.80 3.96
N GLY A 48 7.92 -3.22 3.04
CA GLY A 48 8.02 -1.82 2.66
C GLY A 48 6.80 -1.02 3.09
N VAL A 49 6.98 0.28 3.24
CA VAL A 49 5.89 1.25 3.37
C VAL A 49 6.15 2.44 2.49
N ALA A 50 5.12 2.91 1.81
CA ALA A 50 5.13 4.17 1.10
C ALA A 50 3.95 5.03 1.53
N ASN A 51 4.19 6.31 1.68
CA ASN A 51 3.18 7.28 2.10
C ASN A 51 3.23 8.53 1.22
N LEU A 52 2.04 9.00 0.87
CA LEU A 52 1.78 10.32 0.27
C LEU A 52 0.84 11.09 1.19
N TYR A 53 1.03 12.40 1.32
CA TYR A 53 0.18 13.22 2.18
C TYR A 53 -0.09 14.60 1.61
N LEU A 54 -1.20 15.22 2.05
CA LEU A 54 -1.49 16.64 1.91
C LEU A 54 -1.62 17.25 3.31
N ASP A 55 -1.02 18.42 3.47
CA ASP A 55 -1.05 19.22 4.69
C ASP A 55 -1.44 20.68 4.40
N THR A 56 -1.93 20.94 3.20
CA THR A 56 -2.32 22.25 2.71
C THR A 56 -3.62 22.11 1.95
N ASP A 57 -4.53 23.03 2.12
CA ASP A 57 -5.80 23.08 1.41
C ASP A 57 -5.59 22.99 -0.10
N THR A 58 -6.18 21.98 -0.71
CA THR A 58 -6.06 21.72 -2.14
C THR A 58 -7.43 21.50 -2.75
N ALA A 59 -7.78 22.31 -3.74
CA ALA A 59 -9.03 22.14 -4.47
C ALA A 59 -8.93 20.97 -5.46
N PHE A 60 -9.97 20.15 -5.51
CA PHE A 60 -10.15 19.08 -6.47
C PHE A 60 -11.60 19.09 -6.98
N THR A 61 -11.80 19.00 -8.28
CA THR A 61 -13.15 18.97 -8.87
C THR A 61 -13.41 17.56 -9.39
N PRO A 62 -14.23 16.75 -8.69
CA PRO A 62 -14.63 15.44 -9.18
C PRO A 62 -15.60 15.58 -10.36
N THR A 63 -15.69 14.55 -11.19
CA THR A 63 -16.67 14.48 -12.28
C THR A 63 -17.93 13.80 -11.79
N GLN A 64 -19.11 14.38 -12.06
CA GLN A 64 -20.38 13.77 -11.69
C GLN A 64 -20.59 12.46 -12.46
N GLY A 65 -20.98 11.41 -11.73
CA GLY A 65 -21.25 10.08 -12.27
C GLY A 65 -20.03 9.30 -12.75
N SER A 66 -18.82 9.83 -12.58
CA SER A 66 -17.58 9.17 -12.99
C SER A 66 -16.52 9.19 -11.87
N ALA A 67 -15.91 8.05 -11.60
CA ALA A 67 -14.80 7.97 -10.66
C ALA A 67 -13.52 8.49 -11.34
N VAL A 68 -12.96 9.57 -10.83
CA VAL A 68 -11.74 10.19 -11.36
C VAL A 68 -10.61 10.13 -10.35
N LYS A 69 -9.38 9.96 -10.85
CA LYS A 69 -8.18 9.92 -10.04
C LYS A 69 -7.98 11.27 -9.34
N LEU A 70 -7.71 11.22 -8.04
CA LEU A 70 -7.27 12.39 -7.28
C LEU A 70 -5.88 12.78 -7.76
N THR A 71 -5.79 13.87 -8.51
CA THR A 71 -4.55 14.37 -9.13
C THR A 71 -3.87 15.47 -8.33
N SER A 72 -4.36 15.76 -7.10
CA SER A 72 -3.72 16.73 -6.21
C SER A 72 -2.24 16.38 -6.00
N ALA A 73 -1.37 17.38 -6.07
CA ALA A 73 0.07 17.19 -5.88
C ALA A 73 0.38 16.86 -4.42
N MET A 74 0.32 15.59 -4.07
CA MET A 74 0.64 15.10 -2.73
C MET A 74 2.15 15.19 -2.46
N LYS A 75 2.51 15.49 -1.22
CA LYS A 75 3.89 15.46 -0.74
C LYS A 75 4.30 14.03 -0.42
N SER A 76 5.58 13.77 -0.58
CA SER A 76 6.18 12.49 -0.22
C SER A 76 6.42 12.42 1.28
N GLY A 77 5.75 11.49 1.95
CA GLY A 77 5.99 11.13 3.35
C GLY A 77 7.08 10.05 3.50
N LEU A 78 6.92 9.20 4.51
CA LEU A 78 7.83 8.09 4.76
C LEU A 78 7.89 7.17 3.54
N LEU A 79 9.08 6.81 3.13
CA LEU A 79 9.36 5.77 2.14
C LEU A 79 10.48 4.91 2.70
N THR A 80 10.16 3.68 3.06
CA THR A 80 11.17 2.64 3.07
C THR A 80 11.29 2.16 1.62
N THR A 81 12.42 2.42 1.01
CA THR A 81 12.69 2.33 -0.43
C THR A 81 12.61 0.92 -1.02
N TYR A 82 12.29 -0.07 -0.22
CA TYR A 82 12.14 -1.45 -0.65
C TYR A 82 10.69 -1.64 -1.12
N ASN A 83 10.54 -1.99 -2.40
CA ASN A 83 9.29 -2.43 -3.02
C ASN A 83 8.23 -1.39 -3.35
N PHE A 84 8.51 -0.09 -3.20
CA PHE A 84 7.59 0.95 -3.63
C PHE A 84 8.29 2.09 -4.35
N SER A 85 7.64 2.62 -5.38
CA SER A 85 7.93 3.93 -5.98
C SER A 85 6.71 4.84 -5.87
N ARG A 86 6.89 6.14 -6.05
CA ARG A 86 5.84 7.15 -5.89
C ARG A 86 5.88 8.18 -6.99
N THR A 87 4.69 8.65 -7.33
CA THR A 87 4.49 9.95 -8.01
C THR A 87 3.83 10.93 -7.04
N THR A 88 3.38 12.07 -7.51
CA THR A 88 2.61 13.03 -6.71
C THR A 88 1.16 12.60 -6.46
N SER A 89 0.68 11.53 -7.06
CA SER A 89 -0.72 11.09 -6.97
C SER A 89 -0.91 9.58 -6.92
N SER A 90 0.18 8.81 -6.88
CA SER A 90 0.13 7.35 -6.85
C SER A 90 1.31 6.72 -6.14
N ILE A 91 1.10 5.51 -5.66
CA ILE A 91 2.13 4.63 -5.11
C ILE A 91 2.13 3.36 -5.96
N THR A 92 3.30 2.96 -6.46
CA THR A 92 3.48 1.75 -7.28
C THR A 92 4.24 0.70 -6.49
N TYR A 93 3.74 -0.53 -6.48
CA TYR A 93 4.44 -1.67 -5.92
C TYR A 93 5.53 -2.14 -6.90
N THR A 94 6.78 -2.16 -6.44
CA THR A 94 7.97 -2.52 -7.24
C THR A 94 8.69 -3.76 -6.69
N GLY A 95 8.05 -4.49 -5.76
CA GLY A 95 8.61 -5.73 -5.20
C GLY A 95 8.85 -6.80 -6.26
N THR A 96 9.71 -7.76 -5.95
CA THR A 96 10.11 -8.83 -6.89
C THR A 96 9.12 -9.98 -6.93
N THR A 97 8.25 -10.09 -5.92
CA THR A 97 7.25 -11.16 -5.77
C THR A 97 5.88 -10.56 -5.45
N ASN A 98 4.83 -11.35 -5.65
CA ASN A 98 3.49 -10.97 -5.20
C ASN A 98 3.46 -10.89 -3.68
N ALA A 99 2.85 -9.85 -3.15
CA ALA A 99 2.74 -9.62 -1.71
C ALA A 99 1.31 -9.27 -1.29
N SER A 100 0.95 -9.62 -0.05
CA SER A 100 -0.25 -9.07 0.56
C SER A 100 0.00 -7.63 0.97
N LEU A 101 -0.82 -6.72 0.48
CA LEU A 101 -0.70 -5.29 0.72
C LEU A 101 -1.90 -4.78 1.49
N ARG A 102 -1.65 -3.90 2.44
CA ARG A 102 -2.66 -3.03 3.05
C ARG A 102 -2.54 -1.65 2.43
N VAL A 103 -3.62 -1.19 1.85
CA VAL A 103 -3.74 0.14 1.27
C VAL A 103 -4.76 0.92 2.08
N SER A 104 -4.40 2.09 2.58
CA SER A 104 -5.29 2.91 3.40
C SER A 104 -5.17 4.39 3.04
N ALA A 105 -6.28 5.10 3.12
CA ALA A 105 -6.30 6.55 2.99
C ALA A 105 -7.23 7.16 4.03
N THR A 106 -6.72 8.19 4.73
CA THR A 106 -7.50 9.06 5.59
C THR A 106 -7.52 10.44 4.96
N MET A 107 -8.69 11.00 4.74
CA MET A 107 -8.88 12.28 4.09
C MET A 107 -9.80 13.17 4.91
N VAL A 108 -9.43 14.44 5.07
CA VAL A 108 -10.28 15.51 5.58
C VAL A 108 -10.58 16.45 4.43
N PHE A 109 -11.86 16.70 4.18
CA PHE A 109 -12.28 17.55 3.07
C PHE A 109 -13.56 18.31 3.42
N ALA A 110 -13.79 19.42 2.73
CA ALA A 110 -15.00 20.21 2.79
C ALA A 110 -15.64 20.28 1.40
N GLN A 111 -16.97 20.26 1.35
CA GLN A 111 -17.77 20.42 0.14
C GLN A 111 -19.10 21.08 0.48
N GLY A 112 -19.80 21.65 -0.52
CA GLY A 112 -21.13 22.24 -0.32
C GLY A 112 -22.13 21.29 0.32
N ASN A 113 -23.06 21.84 1.08
CA ASN A 113 -24.09 21.08 1.81
C ASN A 113 -25.00 20.29 0.85
N GLY A 114 -25.29 19.04 1.25
CA GLY A 114 -26.17 18.13 0.50
C GLY A 114 -25.50 17.40 -0.67
N ASN A 115 -24.23 17.63 -0.92
CA ASN A 115 -23.51 16.91 -1.96
C ASN A 115 -23.16 15.48 -1.52
N GLN A 116 -23.21 14.56 -2.48
CA GLN A 116 -22.88 13.17 -2.25
C GLN A 116 -21.67 12.78 -3.08
N ILE A 117 -20.65 12.23 -2.43
CA ILE A 117 -19.44 11.72 -3.08
C ILE A 117 -19.15 10.29 -2.66
N LYS A 118 -18.51 9.54 -3.54
CA LYS A 118 -17.93 8.23 -3.25
C LYS A 118 -16.42 8.30 -3.38
N ILE A 119 -15.72 7.69 -2.44
CA ILE A 119 -14.27 7.65 -2.41
C ILE A 119 -13.85 6.19 -2.43
N TYR A 120 -12.83 5.87 -3.22
CA TYR A 120 -12.32 4.52 -3.42
C TYR A 120 -10.80 4.51 -3.37
N ILE A 121 -10.23 3.40 -2.92
CA ILE A 121 -8.90 2.98 -3.34
C ILE A 121 -9.04 2.35 -4.72
N ALA A 122 -8.09 2.62 -5.61
CA ALA A 122 -8.02 1.99 -6.92
C ALA A 122 -6.69 1.28 -7.12
N LYS A 123 -6.76 0.18 -7.86
CA LYS A 123 -5.61 -0.59 -8.34
C LYS A 123 -5.61 -0.55 -9.86
N ASN A 124 -4.53 -0.02 -10.46
CA ASN A 124 -4.39 0.11 -11.92
C ASN A 124 -5.58 0.85 -12.57
N GLY A 125 -6.05 1.92 -11.94
CA GLY A 125 -7.19 2.73 -12.39
C GLY A 125 -8.57 2.12 -12.10
N ASN A 126 -8.66 0.88 -11.62
CA ASN A 126 -9.92 0.21 -11.31
C ASN A 126 -10.27 0.37 -9.82
N ALA A 127 -11.49 0.84 -9.53
CA ALA A 127 -11.96 1.02 -8.16
C ALA A 127 -12.07 -0.33 -7.42
N ILE A 128 -11.55 -0.40 -6.21
CA ILE A 128 -11.70 -1.53 -5.31
C ILE A 128 -12.97 -1.31 -4.50
N LEU A 129 -14.05 -1.97 -4.87
CA LEU A 129 -15.37 -1.74 -4.29
C LEU A 129 -15.45 -1.98 -2.79
N GLN A 130 -14.62 -2.87 -2.25
CA GLN A 130 -14.55 -3.15 -0.79
C GLN A 130 -14.02 -1.96 0.02
N SER A 131 -13.29 -1.02 -0.62
CA SER A 131 -12.80 0.20 0.02
C SER A 131 -13.75 1.39 -0.13
N MET A 132 -14.89 1.21 -0.81
CA MET A 132 -15.82 2.29 -1.11
C MET A 132 -16.44 2.87 0.16
N THR A 133 -16.43 4.19 0.25
CA THR A 133 -17.23 4.93 1.23
C THR A 133 -18.08 5.95 0.51
N ASP A 134 -19.36 5.98 0.86
CA ASP A 134 -20.35 6.95 0.37
C ASP A 134 -20.57 8.01 1.46
N ILE A 135 -20.44 9.28 1.10
CA ILE A 135 -20.51 10.38 2.05
C ILE A 135 -21.49 11.42 1.51
N THR A 136 -22.47 11.76 2.33
CA THR A 136 -23.34 12.91 2.10
C THR A 136 -22.87 14.05 3.00
N THR A 137 -22.47 15.16 2.40
CA THR A 137 -22.02 16.34 3.16
C THR A 137 -23.23 17.07 3.74
N THR A 138 -23.24 17.28 5.04
CA THR A 138 -24.35 17.95 5.75
C THR A 138 -24.07 19.41 6.06
N HIS A 139 -22.82 19.82 5.99
CA HIS A 139 -22.35 21.18 6.24
C HIS A 139 -21.15 21.49 5.34
N SER A 140 -20.83 22.76 5.18
CA SER A 140 -19.59 23.21 4.53
C SER A 140 -18.33 22.92 5.36
N ASP A 141 -18.49 22.40 6.59
CA ASP A 141 -17.41 22.07 7.49
C ASP A 141 -16.70 20.78 7.07
N GLY A 142 -15.50 20.57 7.61
CA GLY A 142 -14.67 19.43 7.23
C GLY A 142 -15.28 18.08 7.59
N HIS A 143 -15.26 17.15 6.63
CA HIS A 143 -15.61 15.75 6.81
C HIS A 143 -14.33 14.93 6.86
N SER A 144 -14.26 13.98 7.80
CA SER A 144 -13.15 13.03 7.87
C SER A 144 -13.61 11.65 7.44
N VAL A 145 -12.84 10.99 6.58
CA VAL A 145 -13.09 9.64 6.12
C VAL A 145 -11.82 8.83 6.12
N THR A 146 -11.95 7.57 6.50
CA THR A 146 -10.88 6.57 6.34
C THR A 146 -11.40 5.42 5.50
N ILE A 147 -10.66 5.06 4.46
CA ILE A 147 -10.91 3.91 3.59
C ILE A 147 -9.71 2.98 3.62
N GLU A 148 -9.97 1.69 3.49
CA GLU A 148 -8.92 0.67 3.55
C GLU A 148 -9.26 -0.53 2.66
N ALA A 149 -8.23 -1.16 2.11
CA ALA A 149 -8.31 -2.45 1.45
C ALA A 149 -7.08 -3.30 1.76
N VAL A 150 -7.29 -4.60 1.94
CA VAL A 150 -6.23 -5.61 1.95
C VAL A 150 -6.36 -6.41 0.67
N LEU A 151 -5.28 -6.49 -0.10
CA LEU A 151 -5.30 -7.11 -1.42
C LEU A 151 -3.95 -7.70 -1.81
N GLN A 152 -3.96 -8.53 -2.85
CA GLN A 152 -2.74 -9.04 -3.46
C GLN A 152 -2.14 -7.96 -4.39
N GLY A 153 -0.91 -7.55 -4.10
CA GLY A 153 -0.08 -6.73 -4.98
C GLY A 153 0.76 -7.57 -5.91
N THR A 154 0.83 -7.16 -7.15
CA THR A 154 1.71 -7.70 -8.19
C THR A 154 2.69 -6.61 -8.60
N VAL A 155 3.86 -6.97 -9.10
CA VAL A 155 4.87 -6.01 -9.57
C VAL A 155 4.25 -5.04 -10.57
N ASN A 156 4.53 -3.74 -10.38
CA ASN A 156 3.99 -2.61 -11.13
C ASN A 156 2.50 -2.28 -10.90
N ASP A 157 1.84 -2.89 -9.91
CA ASP A 157 0.52 -2.42 -9.52
C ASP A 157 0.56 -1.00 -8.98
N GLU A 158 -0.22 -0.12 -9.57
CA GLU A 158 -0.38 1.28 -9.18
C GLU A 158 -1.60 1.43 -8.27
N PHE A 159 -1.41 2.08 -7.12
CA PHE A 159 -2.47 2.42 -6.18
C PHE A 159 -2.73 3.91 -6.18
N THR A 160 -4.00 4.28 -6.24
CA THR A 160 -4.47 5.67 -6.29
C THR A 160 -5.77 5.82 -5.50
N ILE A 161 -6.19 7.06 -5.31
CA ILE A 161 -7.51 7.39 -4.77
C ILE A 161 -8.39 7.86 -5.92
N LEU A 162 -9.60 7.32 -6.04
CA LEU A 162 -10.63 7.81 -6.94
C LEU A 162 -11.73 8.49 -6.15
N VAL A 163 -12.25 9.57 -6.71
CA VAL A 163 -13.40 10.32 -6.17
C VAL A 163 -14.46 10.42 -7.26
N ASN A 164 -15.71 10.13 -6.91
CA ASN A 164 -16.88 10.23 -7.79
C ASN A 164 -17.91 11.13 -7.13
N ALA A 165 -18.29 12.22 -7.79
CA ALA A 165 -19.44 13.04 -7.39
C ALA A 165 -20.74 12.37 -7.86
N ILE A 166 -21.66 12.16 -6.93
CA ILE A 166 -22.96 11.54 -7.23
C ILE A 166 -24.02 12.60 -7.55
N SER A 167 -24.11 13.64 -6.73
CA SER A 167 -25.18 14.65 -6.86
C SER A 167 -24.73 15.92 -7.56
N ASP A 168 -23.49 16.35 -7.38
CA ASP A 168 -22.94 17.57 -7.96
C ASP A 168 -21.43 17.40 -8.17
N GLY A 169 -20.93 17.89 -9.30
CA GLY A 169 -19.49 17.93 -9.63
C GLY A 169 -18.75 19.12 -9.03
N GLY A 170 -19.30 19.76 -7.99
CA GLY A 170 -18.69 20.90 -7.35
C GLY A 170 -17.32 20.59 -6.74
N ALA A 171 -16.44 21.59 -6.68
CA ALA A 171 -15.12 21.44 -6.10
C ALA A 171 -15.20 21.01 -4.63
N ILE A 172 -14.32 20.08 -4.25
CA ILE A 172 -14.04 19.75 -2.85
C ILE A 172 -12.71 20.41 -2.45
N THR A 173 -12.62 20.88 -1.23
CA THR A 173 -11.36 21.35 -0.65
C THR A 173 -10.82 20.26 0.27
N ILE A 174 -9.70 19.67 -0.07
CA ILE A 174 -9.03 18.66 0.75
C ILE A 174 -8.02 19.40 1.64
N SER A 175 -8.24 19.38 2.94
CA SER A 175 -7.37 20.04 3.92
C SER A 175 -6.29 19.12 4.49
N ALA A 176 -6.55 17.82 4.52
CA ALA A 176 -5.55 16.82 4.90
C ALA A 176 -5.80 15.52 4.17
N LEU A 177 -4.73 14.82 3.81
CA LEU A 177 -4.75 13.49 3.26
C LEU A 177 -3.53 12.72 3.74
N ASN A 178 -3.73 11.48 4.11
CA ASN A 178 -2.67 10.51 4.37
C ASN A 178 -3.00 9.24 3.59
N PHE A 179 -2.21 8.92 2.56
CA PHE A 179 -2.37 7.75 1.71
C PHE A 179 -1.16 6.84 1.87
N THR A 180 -1.38 5.62 2.32
CA THR A 180 -0.32 4.68 2.69
C THR A 180 -0.53 3.32 2.03
N VAL A 181 0.53 2.74 1.53
CA VAL A 181 0.61 1.33 1.09
C VAL A 181 1.74 0.67 1.84
N HIS A 182 1.47 -0.48 2.45
CA HIS A 182 2.51 -1.29 3.09
C HIS A 182 2.30 -2.79 2.84
N THR A 183 3.39 -3.53 2.85
CA THR A 183 3.38 -5.00 2.83
C THR A 183 2.99 -5.54 4.21
N LEU A 184 2.21 -6.62 4.25
CA LEU A 184 1.77 -7.30 5.47
C LEU A 184 2.74 -8.42 5.88
#